data_d0ab4bcd26aa57aeeda3e380627b4baf
#
_entry.id   d0ab4bcd26aa57aeeda3e380627b4baf
#
_cell.length_a   1.000
_cell.length_b   1.000
_cell.length_c   1.000
_cell.angle_alpha   90.00
_cell.angle_beta   90.00
_cell.angle_gamma   90.00
#
_symmetry.space_group_name_H-M   'P 1'
#
loop_
_entity.id
_entity.type
_entity.pdbx_description
1 polymer ?
#
loop_
_entity_poly.entity_id
_entity_poly.type
_entity_poly.pdbx_seq_one_letter_code
_entity_poly.pdbx_strand_id
1 'polypeptide(L)'
;MIFEKISLVTGGFDPIHSGHISYFKRAKDLSNYLIVGLNTEEWLTRKKGQYFQSWKERAEIIRHLNMVDAVISWDDSDDSARGAIRKCLEISKEVIFCNGGDRGSSNTPEVMVFANNERVTFKYGIGGTDKMNSSSWILHGYFERQKKLLGI
;
A
#
# COMPACT_ATOMS: atom_id res chain seq x y z
N MET A 1 -16.67 13.57 -11.67
CA MET A 1 -16.03 12.94 -12.84
C MET A 1 -15.71 11.50 -12.52
N ILE A 2 -16.01 10.59 -13.43
CA ILE A 2 -15.74 9.16 -13.24
C ILE A 2 -14.52 8.78 -14.08
N PHE A 3 -13.52 8.19 -13.44
CA PHE A 3 -12.36 7.64 -14.14
C PHE A 3 -12.73 6.32 -14.82
N GLU A 4 -12.09 6.02 -15.95
CA GLU A 4 -12.30 4.73 -16.61
C GLU A 4 -11.70 3.60 -15.78
N LYS A 5 -10.48 3.79 -15.30
CA LYS A 5 -9.76 2.76 -14.57
C LYS A 5 -8.79 3.39 -13.58
N ILE A 6 -8.75 2.86 -12.36
CA ILE A 6 -7.84 3.28 -11.31
C ILE A 6 -7.01 2.08 -10.86
N SER A 7 -5.70 2.27 -10.70
CA SER A 7 -4.86 1.34 -9.97
C SER A 7 -4.87 1.74 -8.51
N LEU A 8 -5.09 0.80 -7.62
CA LEU A 8 -5.08 1.00 -6.17
C LEU A 8 -3.99 0.12 -5.56
N VAL A 9 -3.11 0.75 -4.79
CA VAL A 9 -2.17 0.06 -3.91
C VAL A 9 -2.48 0.44 -2.47
N THR A 10 -2.32 -0.49 -1.54
CA THR A 10 -2.57 -0.21 -0.12
C THR A 10 -1.42 -0.74 0.73
N GLY A 11 -1.15 -0.08 1.81
CA GLY A 11 -0.11 -0.50 2.75
C GLY A 11 0.20 0.55 3.80
N GLY A 12 1.12 0.20 4.69
CA GLY A 12 1.61 1.10 5.73
C GLY A 12 2.66 2.08 5.20
N PHE A 13 3.58 1.58 4.37
CA PHE A 13 4.66 2.38 3.80
C PHE A 13 5.41 3.19 4.87
N ASP A 14 5.92 2.50 5.87
CA ASP A 14 6.40 3.10 7.11
C ASP A 14 7.72 2.47 7.60
N PRO A 15 8.87 2.97 7.15
CA PRO A 15 9.07 4.04 6.19
C PRO A 15 8.95 3.58 4.74
N ILE A 16 8.76 4.54 3.85
CA ILE A 16 8.78 4.27 2.42
C ILE A 16 10.21 4.00 1.96
N HIS A 17 10.36 3.14 0.96
CA HIS A 17 11.68 2.77 0.44
C HIS A 17 11.62 2.48 -1.06
N SER A 18 12.78 2.15 -1.65
CA SER A 18 12.89 1.94 -3.10
C SER A 18 12.00 0.83 -3.65
N GLY A 19 11.74 -0.20 -2.86
CA GLY A 19 10.82 -1.27 -3.25
C GLY A 19 9.39 -0.76 -3.45
N HIS A 20 8.95 0.17 -2.60
CA HIS A 20 7.65 0.81 -2.75
C HIS A 20 7.58 1.68 -4.01
N ILE A 21 8.67 2.38 -4.33
CA ILE A 21 8.73 3.19 -5.54
C ILE A 21 8.57 2.31 -6.79
N SER A 22 9.27 1.19 -6.84
CA SER A 22 9.15 0.22 -7.93
C SER A 22 7.71 -0.30 -8.06
N TYR A 23 7.10 -0.64 -6.93
CA TYR A 23 5.73 -1.11 -6.85
C TYR A 23 4.75 -0.06 -7.40
N PHE A 24 4.90 1.20 -6.97
CA PHE A 24 4.02 2.29 -7.41
C PHE A 24 4.17 2.58 -8.91
N LYS A 25 5.40 2.56 -9.43
CA LYS A 25 5.63 2.77 -10.86
C LYS A 25 4.92 1.72 -11.71
N ARG A 26 5.02 0.46 -11.32
CA ARG A 26 4.37 -0.64 -12.04
C ARG A 26 2.85 -0.55 -11.95
N ALA A 27 2.33 -0.22 -10.79
CA ALA A 27 0.88 -0.05 -10.61
C ALA A 27 0.35 1.10 -11.46
N LYS A 28 1.07 2.21 -11.54
CA LYS A 28 0.69 3.37 -12.37
C LYS A 28 0.56 2.98 -13.84
N ASP A 29 1.46 2.14 -14.33
CA ASP A 29 1.46 1.72 -15.74
C ASP A 29 0.22 0.92 -16.13
N LEU A 30 -0.50 0.35 -15.16
CA LEU A 30 -1.66 -0.48 -15.44
C LEU A 30 -2.92 0.34 -15.79
N SER A 31 -2.98 1.61 -15.40
CA SER A 31 -4.22 2.40 -15.57
C SER A 31 -4.02 3.88 -15.88
N ASN A 32 -2.82 4.40 -15.77
CA ASN A 32 -2.47 5.82 -15.88
C ASN A 32 -3.03 6.69 -14.73
N TYR A 33 -3.67 6.11 -13.71
CA TYR A 33 -4.12 6.84 -12.53
C TYR A 33 -3.91 5.97 -11.30
N LEU A 34 -3.02 6.40 -10.41
CA LEU A 34 -2.64 5.64 -9.22
C LEU A 34 -3.15 6.30 -7.96
N ILE A 35 -3.95 5.56 -7.20
CA ILE A 35 -4.34 5.92 -5.83
C ILE A 35 -3.58 5.03 -4.86
N VAL A 36 -2.98 5.65 -3.85
CA VAL A 36 -2.35 4.95 -2.73
C VAL A 36 -3.27 5.04 -1.53
N GLY A 37 -3.76 3.90 -1.07
CA GLY A 37 -4.48 3.76 0.18
C GLY A 37 -3.48 3.54 1.30
N LEU A 38 -3.51 4.40 2.31
CA LEU A 38 -2.50 4.43 3.36
C LEU A 38 -3.10 3.99 4.68
N ASN A 39 -2.56 2.92 5.25
CA ASN A 39 -3.04 2.38 6.53
C ASN A 39 -2.82 3.37 7.69
N THR A 40 -3.71 3.29 8.67
CA THR A 40 -3.69 4.13 9.87
C THR A 40 -2.55 3.77 10.82
N GLU A 41 -2.27 4.67 11.78
CA GLU A 41 -1.34 4.37 12.89
C GLU A 41 -1.84 3.18 13.72
N GLU A 42 -3.14 3.09 13.92
CA GLU A 42 -3.77 2.00 14.67
C GLU A 42 -3.51 0.65 14.00
N TRP A 43 -3.64 0.57 12.69
CA TRP A 43 -3.34 -0.64 11.93
C TRP A 43 -1.86 -1.02 12.07
N LEU A 44 -0.96 -0.03 11.92
CA LEU A 44 0.48 -0.27 12.06
C LEU A 44 0.83 -0.77 13.46
N THR A 45 0.20 -0.20 14.49
CA THR A 45 0.40 -0.60 15.87
C THR A 45 -0.08 -2.03 16.10
N ARG A 46 -1.24 -2.41 15.54
CA ARG A 46 -1.71 -3.80 15.66
C ARG A 46 -0.77 -4.77 14.96
N LYS A 47 -0.24 -4.40 13.79
CA LYS A 47 0.59 -5.30 12.97
C LYS A 47 2.05 -5.37 13.42
N LYS A 48 2.61 -4.26 13.90
CA LYS A 48 4.06 -4.14 14.14
C LYS A 48 4.42 -3.74 15.56
N GLY A 49 3.42 -3.47 16.41
CA GLY A 49 3.64 -3.00 17.78
C GLY A 49 3.75 -1.49 17.91
N GLN A 50 4.14 -0.80 16.86
CA GLN A 50 4.22 0.67 16.84
C GLN A 50 4.27 1.14 15.39
N TYR A 51 3.97 2.42 15.19
CA TYR A 51 4.21 3.09 13.91
C TYR A 51 5.51 3.90 13.99
N PHE A 52 6.15 4.14 12.84
CA PHE A 52 7.35 4.96 12.75
C PHE A 52 7.02 6.40 12.40
N GLN A 53 6.19 6.61 11.36
CA GLN A 53 5.74 7.93 10.95
C GLN A 53 4.21 8.00 11.01
N SER A 54 3.69 9.18 11.40
CA SER A 54 2.25 9.41 11.43
C SER A 54 1.63 9.24 10.04
N TRP A 55 0.32 9.05 9.98
CA TRP A 55 -0.40 8.97 8.71
C TRP A 55 -0.17 10.25 7.89
N LYS A 56 -0.28 11.40 8.55
CA LYS A 56 -0.11 12.71 7.91
C LYS A 56 1.27 12.86 7.28
N GLU A 57 2.31 12.46 7.98
CA GLU A 57 3.69 12.55 7.48
C GLU A 57 3.89 11.62 6.28
N ARG A 58 3.43 10.39 6.37
CA ARG A 58 3.53 9.43 5.27
C ARG A 58 2.73 9.90 4.05
N ALA A 59 1.53 10.41 4.26
CA ALA A 59 0.69 10.92 3.19
C ALA A 59 1.33 12.09 2.45
N GLU A 60 1.97 13.00 3.18
CA GLU A 60 2.65 14.16 2.58
C GLU A 60 3.80 13.71 1.68
N ILE A 61 4.61 12.76 2.13
CA ILE A 61 5.71 12.22 1.35
C ILE A 61 5.19 11.53 0.08
N ILE A 62 4.23 10.62 0.25
CA ILE A 62 3.72 9.80 -0.85
C ILE A 62 3.00 10.66 -1.89
N ARG A 63 2.24 11.65 -1.44
CA ARG A 63 1.51 12.56 -2.34
C ARG A 63 2.42 13.28 -3.32
N HIS A 64 3.67 13.50 -2.94
CA HIS A 64 4.65 14.23 -3.76
C HIS A 64 5.51 13.32 -4.65
N LEU A 65 5.28 12.01 -4.64
CA LEU A 65 5.93 11.10 -5.59
C LEU A 65 5.29 11.28 -6.96
N ASN A 66 6.10 11.37 -8.00
CA ASN A 66 5.62 11.76 -9.32
C ASN A 66 4.62 10.79 -9.95
N MET A 67 4.65 9.51 -9.56
CA MET A 67 3.72 8.53 -10.10
C MET A 67 2.39 8.46 -9.33
N VAL A 68 2.28 9.10 -8.18
CA VAL A 68 1.08 9.02 -7.33
C VAL A 68 0.12 10.16 -7.68
N ASP A 69 -1.12 9.84 -7.96
CA ASP A 69 -2.15 10.84 -8.30
C ASP A 69 -2.97 11.26 -7.09
N ALA A 70 -3.20 10.35 -6.15
CA ALA A 70 -3.95 10.64 -4.92
C ALA A 70 -3.58 9.69 -3.79
N VAL A 71 -3.77 10.17 -2.56
CA VAL A 71 -3.62 9.35 -1.35
C VAL A 71 -4.95 9.37 -0.62
N ILE A 72 -5.42 8.20 -0.21
CA ILE A 72 -6.68 8.07 0.53
C ILE A 72 -6.48 7.32 1.84
N SER A 73 -7.40 7.54 2.76
CA SER A 73 -7.58 6.74 3.97
C SER A 73 -8.89 5.99 3.87
N TRP A 74 -9.03 4.95 4.67
CA TRP A 74 -10.28 4.23 4.84
C TRP A 74 -10.31 3.62 6.25
N ASP A 75 -11.46 3.13 6.65
CA ASP A 75 -11.58 2.40 7.91
C ASP A 75 -10.94 1.01 7.73
N ASP A 76 -9.72 0.86 8.25
CA ASP A 76 -8.95 -0.40 8.18
C ASP A 76 -9.02 -1.22 9.47
N SER A 77 -10.04 -0.97 10.31
CA SER A 77 -10.21 -1.66 11.58
C SER A 77 -10.50 -3.15 11.41
N ASP A 78 -10.99 -3.58 10.25
CA ASP A 78 -11.21 -4.98 9.92
C ASP A 78 -9.98 -5.68 9.32
N ASP A 79 -8.83 -5.00 9.29
CA ASP A 79 -7.57 -5.48 8.73
C ASP A 79 -7.64 -5.78 7.23
N SER A 80 -8.56 -5.18 6.50
CA SER A 80 -8.69 -5.35 5.06
C SER A 80 -8.69 -4.01 4.31
N ALA A 81 -8.46 -4.08 3.01
CA ALA A 81 -8.53 -2.92 2.13
C ALA A 81 -9.89 -2.79 1.41
N ARG A 82 -10.90 -3.53 1.88
CA ARG A 82 -12.23 -3.50 1.24
C ARG A 82 -12.79 -2.09 1.14
N GLY A 83 -12.66 -1.29 2.21
CA GLY A 83 -13.14 0.09 2.21
C GLY A 83 -12.41 0.96 1.19
N ALA A 84 -11.12 0.74 0.98
CA ALA A 84 -10.35 1.47 -0.02
C ALA A 84 -10.84 1.13 -1.44
N ILE A 85 -11.09 -0.14 -1.72
CA ILE A 85 -11.64 -0.58 -3.01
C ILE A 85 -13.00 0.07 -3.25
N ARG A 86 -13.89 0.09 -2.24
CA ARG A 86 -15.20 0.73 -2.35
C ARG A 86 -15.10 2.21 -2.67
N LYS A 87 -14.19 2.93 -2.02
CA LYS A 87 -13.96 4.35 -2.31
C LYS A 87 -13.56 4.58 -3.78
N CYS A 88 -12.66 3.74 -4.29
CA CYS A 88 -12.23 3.83 -5.69
C CYS A 88 -13.38 3.51 -6.66
N LEU A 89 -14.24 2.55 -6.31
CA LEU A 89 -15.40 2.21 -7.14
C LEU A 89 -16.43 3.33 -7.23
N GLU A 90 -16.46 4.24 -6.26
CA GLU A 90 -17.35 5.41 -6.31
C GLU A 90 -16.94 6.42 -7.37
N ILE A 91 -15.67 6.42 -7.78
CA ILE A 91 -15.13 7.43 -8.71
C ILE A 91 -14.56 6.84 -9.99
N SER A 92 -14.64 5.52 -10.18
CA SER A 92 -14.13 4.87 -11.39
C SER A 92 -15.03 3.74 -11.84
N LYS A 93 -14.93 3.42 -13.13
CA LYS A 93 -15.66 2.28 -13.69
C LYS A 93 -14.99 0.96 -13.34
N GLU A 94 -13.65 0.94 -13.31
CA GLU A 94 -12.88 -0.23 -12.97
C GLU A 94 -11.79 0.11 -11.96
N VAL A 95 -11.49 -0.85 -11.08
CA VAL A 95 -10.39 -0.77 -10.11
C VAL A 95 -9.49 -1.97 -10.30
N ILE A 96 -8.20 -1.72 -10.47
CA ILE A 96 -7.17 -2.76 -10.41
C ILE A 96 -6.57 -2.70 -9.00
N PHE A 97 -6.86 -3.70 -8.19
CA PHE A 97 -6.26 -3.82 -6.86
C PHE A 97 -4.92 -4.53 -7.00
N CYS A 98 -3.84 -3.76 -6.81
CA CYS A 98 -2.47 -4.23 -7.04
C CYS A 98 -1.85 -4.73 -5.75
N ASN A 99 -1.32 -5.94 -5.77
CA ASN A 99 -0.58 -6.53 -4.67
C ASN A 99 0.88 -6.66 -5.08
N GLY A 100 1.78 -6.25 -4.19
CA GLY A 100 3.20 -6.26 -4.46
C GLY A 100 3.92 -7.46 -3.89
N GLY A 101 5.18 -7.59 -4.26
CA GLY A 101 6.09 -8.55 -3.68
C GLY A 101 5.66 -10.00 -3.87
N ASP A 102 5.73 -10.72 -2.77
CA ASP A 102 5.42 -12.15 -2.70
C ASP A 102 3.96 -12.42 -2.29
N ARG A 103 3.15 -11.38 -2.14
CA ARG A 103 1.73 -11.55 -1.81
C ARG A 103 0.99 -12.08 -3.03
N GLY A 104 0.54 -13.30 -2.95
CA GLY A 104 -0.30 -13.91 -3.97
C GLY A 104 -1.22 -14.88 -3.31
N SER A 105 -2.53 -14.63 -3.37
CA SER A 105 -3.50 -15.53 -2.76
C SER A 105 -4.90 -15.23 -3.24
N SER A 106 -5.63 -16.28 -3.53
CA SER A 106 -7.05 -16.19 -3.81
C SER A 106 -7.91 -16.07 -2.54
N ASN A 107 -7.29 -16.09 -1.36
CA ASN A 107 -8.02 -16.14 -0.07
C ASN A 107 -7.87 -14.88 0.77
N THR A 108 -7.53 -13.73 0.18
CA THR A 108 -7.50 -12.48 0.92
C THR A 108 -8.93 -11.98 1.19
N PRO A 109 -9.14 -11.20 2.27
CA PRO A 109 -10.47 -10.65 2.56
C PRO A 109 -11.08 -9.87 1.39
N GLU A 110 -10.24 -9.16 0.65
CA GLU A 110 -10.66 -8.36 -0.51
C GLU A 110 -11.19 -9.27 -1.63
N VAL A 111 -10.49 -10.37 -1.92
CA VAL A 111 -10.92 -11.34 -2.93
C VAL A 111 -12.25 -11.97 -2.52
N MET A 112 -12.42 -12.32 -1.24
CA MET A 112 -13.66 -12.94 -0.77
C MET A 112 -14.89 -12.05 -1.01
N VAL A 113 -14.72 -10.72 -0.97
CA VAL A 113 -15.81 -9.78 -1.18
C VAL A 113 -16.00 -9.43 -2.66
N PHE A 114 -14.90 -9.26 -3.42
CA PHE A 114 -14.95 -8.71 -4.77
C PHE A 114 -14.59 -9.70 -5.88
N ALA A 115 -14.41 -10.98 -5.58
CA ALA A 115 -14.02 -11.99 -6.58
C ALA A 115 -14.98 -12.05 -7.78
N ASN A 116 -16.27 -11.84 -7.54
CA ASN A 116 -17.30 -11.88 -8.59
C ASN A 116 -17.71 -10.48 -9.07
N ASN A 117 -16.99 -9.45 -8.68
CA ASN A 117 -17.27 -8.09 -9.12
C ASN A 117 -16.49 -7.81 -10.40
N GLU A 118 -17.19 -7.68 -11.51
CA GLU A 118 -16.58 -7.44 -12.83
C GLU A 118 -15.79 -6.14 -12.90
N ARG A 119 -16.05 -5.19 -12.00
CA ARG A 119 -15.37 -3.90 -11.97
C ARG A 119 -14.06 -3.94 -11.19
N VAL A 120 -13.74 -5.05 -10.52
CA VAL A 120 -12.51 -5.18 -9.71
C VAL A 120 -11.63 -6.29 -10.27
N THR A 121 -10.41 -5.94 -10.59
CA THR A 121 -9.38 -6.88 -11.04
C THR A 121 -8.27 -6.96 -9.99
N PHE A 122 -7.83 -8.16 -9.69
CA PHE A 122 -6.73 -8.39 -8.75
C PHE A 122 -5.46 -8.71 -9.53
N LYS A 123 -4.38 -7.98 -9.26
CA LYS A 123 -3.06 -8.23 -9.84
C LYS A 123 -2.06 -8.47 -8.72
N TYR A 124 -1.17 -9.44 -8.93
CA TYR A 124 -0.17 -9.87 -7.95
C TYR A 124 1.23 -9.72 -8.52
N GLY A 125 2.24 -9.65 -7.62
CA GLY A 125 3.63 -9.55 -8.03
C GLY A 125 3.97 -8.23 -8.72
N ILE A 126 3.20 -7.18 -8.46
CA ILE A 126 3.43 -5.86 -9.06
C ILE A 126 4.73 -5.28 -8.48
N GLY A 127 5.63 -4.85 -9.37
CA GLY A 127 6.95 -4.35 -8.97
C GLY A 127 8.00 -5.44 -8.83
N GLY A 128 7.65 -6.69 -9.15
CA GLY A 128 8.55 -7.84 -9.08
C GLY A 128 8.37 -8.65 -7.81
N THR A 129 8.94 -9.84 -7.79
CA THR A 129 8.88 -10.76 -6.67
C THR A 129 10.13 -10.73 -5.80
N ASP A 130 11.23 -10.14 -6.30
CA ASP A 130 12.48 -10.02 -5.57
C ASP A 130 12.39 -8.89 -4.55
N LYS A 131 12.67 -9.23 -3.29
CA LYS A 131 12.61 -8.27 -2.20
C LYS A 131 13.86 -7.41 -2.18
N MET A 132 13.76 -6.19 -2.68
CA MET A 132 14.88 -5.25 -2.74
C MET A 132 15.16 -4.58 -1.39
N ASN A 133 14.12 -4.42 -0.57
CA ASN A 133 14.23 -3.81 0.75
C ASN A 133 12.96 -4.08 1.55
N SER A 134 12.94 -3.72 2.81
CA SER A 134 11.70 -3.70 3.60
C SER A 134 11.80 -2.65 4.68
N SER A 135 10.66 -2.12 5.08
CA SER A 135 10.56 -1.18 6.19
C SER A 135 11.11 -1.80 7.48
N SER A 136 10.81 -3.08 7.72
CA SER A 136 11.31 -3.80 8.89
C SER A 136 12.84 -3.92 8.88
N TRP A 137 13.46 -4.21 7.75
CA TRP A 137 14.91 -4.26 7.63
C TRP A 137 15.56 -2.90 7.93
N ILE A 138 14.98 -1.83 7.41
CA ILE A 138 15.48 -0.47 7.62
C ILE A 138 15.43 -0.12 9.11
N LEU A 139 14.28 -0.33 9.75
CA LEU A 139 14.08 0.00 11.15
C LEU A 139 14.94 -0.88 12.06
N HIS A 140 15.01 -2.17 11.79
CA HIS A 140 15.85 -3.10 12.56
C HIS A 140 17.31 -2.73 12.43
N GLY A 141 17.80 -2.45 11.25
CA GLY A 141 19.18 -2.03 11.02
C GLY A 141 19.52 -0.75 11.77
N TYR A 142 18.61 0.22 11.77
CA TYR A 142 18.78 1.45 12.54
C TYR A 142 18.85 1.16 14.04
N PHE A 143 17.93 0.35 14.54
CA PHE A 143 17.90 -0.02 15.96
C PHE A 143 19.20 -0.71 16.39
N GLU A 144 19.73 -1.64 15.59
CA GLU A 144 20.99 -2.32 15.90
C GLU A 144 22.17 -1.35 15.93
N ARG A 145 22.20 -0.37 15.01
CA ARG A 145 23.24 0.67 15.03
C ARG A 145 23.13 1.57 16.26
N GLN A 146 21.91 1.90 16.67
CA GLN A 146 21.68 2.68 17.89
C GLN A 146 22.15 1.94 19.14
N LYS A 147 21.88 0.65 19.22
CA LYS A 147 22.37 -0.18 20.33
C LYS A 147 23.90 -0.13 20.45
N LYS A 148 24.60 -0.21 19.33
CA LYS A 148 26.07 -0.11 19.32
C LYS A 148 26.56 1.24 19.83
N LEU A 149 25.90 2.33 19.38
CA LEU A 149 26.26 3.68 19.84
C LEU A 149 26.03 3.86 21.34
N LEU A 150 25.02 3.21 21.90
CA LEU A 150 24.67 3.30 23.31
C LEU A 150 25.40 2.27 24.18
N GLY A 151 26.08 1.32 23.55
CA GLY A 151 26.82 0.28 24.28
C GLY A 151 25.94 -0.79 24.92
N ILE A 152 24.79 -1.04 24.35
CA ILE A 152 23.83 -2.03 24.87
C ILE A 152 23.57 -3.19 23.92
#